data_c55b354a5a2ed2f97b8f972c181ddabf
#
_entry.id   c55b354a5a2ed2f97b8f972c181ddabf
#
_cell.length_a   1.000
_cell.length_b   1.000
_cell.length_c   1.000
_cell.angle_alpha   90.00
_cell.angle_beta   90.00
_cell.angle_gamma   90.00
#
_symmetry.space_group_name_H-M   'P 1'
#
loop_
_entity.id
_entity.type
_entity.pdbx_description
1 polymer ?
#
loop_
_entity_poly.entity_id
_entity_poly.type
_entity_poly.pdbx_seq_one_letter_code
_entity_poly.pdbx_strand_id
1 'polypeptide(L)'
;LAQRRDCPDPMQAAQGFIDPEKGVETAADALQGANDIVAELLSDDAAIRKTLRELLRRQGRLRSLATGEEDSVYRLYYDFEQPLPKLAGHQILAINRGEKEGFLSVTVLLDRETGLTALRRAVVKPGSAAMEFIKSACEDAYDRLIYPSLEREARSDLTERACEGAIQTFALNLKPLLMQPPVKGHVTMDTQNG
;
A
#
# COMPACT_ATOMS: atom_id res chain seq x y z
N LEU A 1 3.38 6.18 28.87
CA LEU A 1 4.03 5.73 30.13
C LEU A 1 5.33 4.97 29.85
N ALA A 2 5.35 3.98 28.99
CA ALA A 2 6.50 3.11 28.72
C ALA A 2 7.78 3.86 28.25
N GLN A 3 7.67 5.08 27.76
CA GLN A 3 8.82 5.87 27.30
C GLN A 3 9.22 7.00 28.25
N ARG A 4 8.81 6.94 29.49
CA ARG A 4 9.33 7.85 30.53
C ARG A 4 10.72 7.42 30.93
N ARG A 5 11.57 8.38 31.32
CA ARG A 5 12.95 8.10 31.81
C ARG A 5 12.98 7.31 33.12
N ASP A 6 11.93 7.42 33.92
CA ASP A 6 11.70 6.74 35.19
C ASP A 6 10.89 5.43 35.05
N CYS A 7 10.67 4.96 33.81
CA CYS A 7 9.99 3.70 33.58
C CYS A 7 10.83 2.53 34.07
N PRO A 8 10.26 1.60 34.87
CA PRO A 8 10.96 0.38 35.27
C PRO A 8 11.27 -0.47 34.05
N ASP A 9 12.19 -1.41 34.18
CA ASP A 9 12.46 -2.41 33.15
C ASP A 9 11.15 -3.09 32.74
N PRO A 10 10.82 -3.14 31.44
CA PRO A 10 9.60 -3.77 30.96
C PRO A 10 9.40 -5.19 31.49
N MET A 11 10.49 -5.98 31.63
CA MET A 11 10.40 -7.35 32.15
C MET A 11 9.97 -7.39 33.61
N GLN A 12 10.47 -6.45 34.44
CA GLN A 12 10.06 -6.33 35.86
C GLN A 12 8.60 -5.86 35.96
N ALA A 13 8.21 -4.90 35.11
CA ALA A 13 6.83 -4.41 35.09
C ALA A 13 5.83 -5.51 34.66
N ALA A 14 6.23 -6.36 33.74
CA ALA A 14 5.40 -7.45 33.22
C ALA A 14 5.05 -8.52 34.28
N GLN A 15 5.89 -8.70 35.31
CA GLN A 15 5.61 -9.66 36.39
C GLN A 15 4.31 -9.34 37.14
N GLY A 16 3.93 -8.08 37.24
CA GLY A 16 2.68 -7.65 37.86
C GLY A 16 1.40 -7.95 37.05
N PHE A 17 1.56 -8.42 35.80
CA PHE A 17 0.45 -8.70 34.88
C PHE A 17 0.27 -10.18 34.56
N ILE A 18 0.98 -11.08 35.28
CA ILE A 18 0.78 -12.52 35.14
C ILE A 18 -0.57 -12.89 35.71
N ASP A 19 -1.44 -13.47 34.89
CA ASP A 19 -2.78 -13.92 35.26
C ASP A 19 -3.11 -15.20 34.45
N PRO A 20 -2.88 -16.38 35.02
CA PRO A 20 -3.15 -17.65 34.33
C PRO A 20 -4.61 -17.85 33.96
N GLU A 21 -5.56 -17.24 34.70
CA GLU A 21 -6.98 -17.35 34.39
C GLU A 21 -7.34 -16.60 33.08
N LYS A 22 -6.53 -15.61 32.71
CA LYS A 22 -6.64 -14.85 31.45
C LYS A 22 -5.70 -15.32 30.34
N GLY A 23 -5.00 -16.43 30.55
CA GLY A 23 -4.07 -16.98 29.57
C GLY A 23 -2.70 -16.30 29.52
N VAL A 24 -2.34 -15.51 30.54
CA VAL A 24 -1.03 -14.87 30.69
C VAL A 24 -0.24 -15.64 31.73
N GLU A 25 0.48 -16.66 31.32
CA GLU A 25 1.18 -17.56 32.24
C GLU A 25 2.56 -17.04 32.64
N THR A 26 3.20 -16.25 31.78
CA THR A 26 4.56 -15.76 31.98
C THR A 26 4.66 -14.24 31.76
N ALA A 27 5.75 -13.63 32.29
CA ALA A 27 6.08 -12.24 32.01
C ALA A 27 6.34 -11.99 30.49
N ALA A 28 6.80 -13.02 29.78
CA ALA A 28 6.97 -12.94 28.31
C ALA A 28 5.63 -12.83 27.58
N ASP A 29 4.60 -13.59 28.02
CA ASP A 29 3.25 -13.51 27.46
C ASP A 29 2.63 -12.13 27.71
N ALA A 30 2.84 -11.57 28.91
CA ALA A 30 2.40 -10.23 29.24
C ALA A 30 3.07 -9.17 28.34
N LEU A 31 4.37 -9.31 28.07
CA LEU A 31 5.10 -8.43 27.17
C LEU A 31 4.65 -8.58 25.72
N GLN A 32 4.36 -9.80 25.27
CA GLN A 32 3.84 -10.02 23.93
C GLN A 32 2.47 -9.35 23.75
N GLY A 33 1.56 -9.52 24.71
CA GLY A 33 0.28 -8.81 24.70
C GLY A 33 0.43 -7.28 24.71
N ALA A 34 1.40 -6.76 25.48
CA ALA A 34 1.70 -5.33 25.48
C ALA A 34 2.29 -4.89 24.11
N ASN A 35 3.11 -5.72 23.47
CA ASN A 35 3.64 -5.46 22.14
C ASN A 35 2.53 -5.36 21.10
N ASP A 36 1.57 -6.28 21.11
CA ASP A 36 0.42 -6.29 20.21
C ASP A 36 -0.43 -5.02 20.37
N ILE A 37 -0.71 -4.62 21.61
CA ILE A 37 -1.44 -3.37 21.89
C ILE A 37 -0.68 -2.14 21.37
N VAL A 38 0.63 -2.09 21.58
CA VAL A 38 1.46 -0.97 21.08
C VAL A 38 1.47 -0.99 19.55
N ALA A 39 1.61 -2.15 18.92
CA ALA A 39 1.59 -2.28 17.47
C ALA A 39 0.27 -1.80 16.86
N GLU A 40 -0.87 -2.14 17.48
CA GLU A 40 -2.19 -1.65 17.06
C GLU A 40 -2.30 -0.12 17.21
N LEU A 41 -1.90 0.43 18.36
CA LEU A 41 -1.90 1.88 18.57
C LEU A 41 -1.04 2.63 17.54
N LEU A 42 0.12 2.07 17.17
CA LEU A 42 0.97 2.64 16.13
C LEU A 42 0.33 2.56 14.75
N SER A 43 -0.36 1.45 14.47
CA SER A 43 -1.03 1.26 13.18
C SER A 43 -2.22 2.20 12.97
N ASP A 44 -2.87 2.61 14.05
CA ASP A 44 -4.03 3.50 14.02
C ASP A 44 -3.66 5.00 14.09
N ASP A 45 -2.39 5.32 14.38
CA ASP A 45 -1.95 6.71 14.46
C ASP A 45 -1.97 7.39 13.09
N ALA A 46 -2.84 8.40 12.98
CA ALA A 46 -3.07 9.13 11.72
C ALA A 46 -1.81 9.89 11.24
N ALA A 47 -0.98 10.39 12.14
CA ALA A 47 0.23 11.13 11.78
C ALA A 47 1.32 10.19 11.25
N ILE A 48 1.47 9.02 11.87
CA ILE A 48 2.35 7.94 11.41
C ILE A 48 1.91 7.47 10.02
N ARG A 49 0.62 7.13 9.86
CA ARG A 49 0.08 6.68 8.57
C ARG A 49 0.27 7.72 7.48
N LYS A 50 0.02 8.99 7.77
CA LYS A 50 0.25 10.08 6.82
C LYS A 50 1.71 10.16 6.38
N THR A 51 2.63 10.13 7.34
CA THR A 51 4.08 10.20 7.06
C THR A 51 4.55 9.03 6.18
N LEU A 52 4.15 7.80 6.52
CA LEU A 52 4.52 6.60 5.77
C LEU A 52 3.85 6.54 4.39
N ARG A 53 2.60 6.98 4.27
CA ARG A 53 1.90 7.12 2.98
C ARG A 53 2.62 8.10 2.04
N GLU A 54 3.03 9.26 2.56
CA GLU A 54 3.79 10.24 1.77
C GLU A 54 5.16 9.69 1.35
N LEU A 55 5.83 8.97 2.25
CA LEU A 55 7.09 8.29 1.96
C LEU A 55 6.92 7.26 0.85
N LEU A 56 5.93 6.37 0.97
CA LEU A 56 5.60 5.36 -0.03
C LEU A 56 5.27 6.00 -1.39
N ARG A 57 4.48 7.07 -1.38
CA ARG A 57 4.13 7.79 -2.61
C ARG A 57 5.34 8.40 -3.33
N ARG A 58 6.36 8.85 -2.58
CA ARG A 58 7.56 9.48 -3.15
C ARG A 58 8.63 8.46 -3.57
N GLN A 59 8.84 7.43 -2.79
CA GLN A 59 9.97 6.50 -2.94
C GLN A 59 9.53 5.08 -3.30
N GLY A 60 8.23 4.79 -3.20
CA GLY A 60 7.68 3.50 -3.55
C GLY A 60 7.84 3.19 -5.03
N ARG A 61 7.92 1.89 -5.33
CA ARG A 61 8.03 1.34 -6.68
C ARG A 61 6.95 0.29 -6.87
N LEU A 62 6.33 0.26 -8.03
CA LEU A 62 5.46 -0.85 -8.41
C LEU A 62 6.31 -1.86 -9.16
N ARG A 63 6.24 -3.10 -8.73
CA ARG A 63 6.88 -4.24 -9.38
C ARG A 63 5.81 -5.22 -9.87
N SER A 64 5.97 -5.66 -11.10
CA SER A 64 5.14 -6.69 -11.73
C SER A 64 6.02 -7.81 -12.25
N LEU A 65 5.67 -9.04 -11.94
CA LEU A 65 6.36 -10.25 -12.36
C LEU A 65 5.37 -11.19 -13.04
N ALA A 66 5.86 -11.97 -14.01
CA ALA A 66 5.07 -13.07 -14.57
C ALA A 66 4.79 -14.13 -13.51
N THR A 67 3.58 -14.69 -13.54
CA THR A 67 3.19 -15.81 -12.66
C THR A 67 3.54 -17.16 -13.26
N GLY A 68 3.77 -17.23 -14.57
CA GLY A 68 4.09 -18.43 -15.33
C GLY A 68 4.94 -18.13 -16.56
N GLU A 69 5.21 -19.15 -17.35
CA GLU A 69 6.02 -19.04 -18.58
C GLU A 69 5.15 -18.79 -19.84
N GLU A 70 3.85 -18.70 -19.68
CA GLU A 70 2.92 -18.51 -20.81
C GLU A 70 3.08 -17.11 -21.42
N ASP A 71 3.14 -17.06 -22.75
CA ASP A 71 3.17 -15.78 -23.47
C ASP A 71 1.79 -15.14 -23.49
N SER A 72 1.74 -13.84 -23.20
CA SER A 72 0.51 -13.07 -23.16
C SER A 72 0.71 -11.65 -23.69
N VAL A 73 -0.39 -10.93 -23.89
CA VAL A 73 -0.38 -9.51 -24.24
C VAL A 73 0.27 -8.63 -23.17
N TYR A 74 0.52 -9.19 -21.97
CA TYR A 74 1.14 -8.50 -20.83
C TYR A 74 2.65 -8.70 -20.74
N ARG A 75 3.30 -9.27 -21.76
CA ARG A 75 4.75 -9.57 -21.79
C ARG A 75 5.63 -8.36 -21.43
N LEU A 76 5.22 -7.15 -21.76
CA LEU A 76 5.94 -5.92 -21.39
C LEU A 76 6.01 -5.68 -19.87
N TYR A 77 5.19 -6.38 -19.09
CA TYR A 77 5.09 -6.25 -17.64
C TYR A 77 5.55 -7.50 -16.89
N TYR A 78 6.16 -8.48 -17.55
CA TYR A 78 6.62 -9.74 -16.94
C TYR A 78 7.81 -9.56 -15.98
N ASP A 79 8.63 -8.56 -16.21
CA ASP A 79 9.68 -8.10 -15.29
C ASP A 79 9.74 -6.58 -15.35
N PHE A 80 8.73 -5.97 -14.74
CA PHE A 80 8.56 -4.52 -14.81
C PHE A 80 8.69 -3.93 -13.41
N GLU A 81 9.50 -2.87 -13.30
CA GLU A 81 9.62 -2.12 -12.06
C GLU A 81 9.76 -0.63 -12.34
N GLN A 82 8.90 0.19 -11.74
CA GLN A 82 8.92 1.64 -11.93
C GLN A 82 8.51 2.39 -10.66
N PRO A 83 9.14 3.57 -10.38
CA PRO A 83 8.70 4.45 -9.28
C PRO A 83 7.24 4.87 -9.44
N LEU A 84 6.48 4.87 -8.33
CA LEU A 84 5.05 5.22 -8.32
C LEU A 84 4.74 6.59 -8.98
N PRO A 85 5.55 7.65 -8.77
CA PRO A 85 5.30 8.94 -9.41
C PRO A 85 5.44 8.96 -10.93
N LYS A 86 6.15 7.97 -11.50
CA LYS A 86 6.42 7.90 -12.95
C LYS A 86 5.45 6.97 -13.69
N LEU A 87 4.58 6.28 -12.98
CA LEU A 87 3.62 5.36 -13.58
C LEU A 87 2.56 6.11 -14.37
N ALA A 88 2.40 5.72 -15.64
CA ALA A 88 1.33 6.21 -16.50
C ALA A 88 0.03 5.44 -16.26
N GLY A 89 -1.13 6.11 -16.39
CA GLY A 89 -2.43 5.50 -16.13
C GLY A 89 -2.68 4.23 -16.95
N HIS A 90 -2.32 4.23 -18.24
CA HIS A 90 -2.48 3.05 -19.10
C HIS A 90 -1.65 1.85 -18.65
N GLN A 91 -0.46 2.07 -18.07
CA GLN A 91 0.39 1.00 -17.52
C GLN A 91 -0.30 0.38 -16.30
N ILE A 92 -0.83 1.21 -15.40
CA ILE A 92 -1.53 0.75 -14.20
C ILE A 92 -2.74 -0.10 -14.58
N LEU A 93 -3.56 0.36 -15.53
CA LEU A 93 -4.75 -0.37 -15.98
C LEU A 93 -4.38 -1.70 -16.67
N ALA A 94 -3.33 -1.71 -17.48
CA ALA A 94 -2.84 -2.93 -18.14
C ALA A 94 -2.30 -3.94 -17.12
N ILE A 95 -1.51 -3.50 -16.14
CA ILE A 95 -0.95 -4.33 -15.08
C ILE A 95 -2.06 -4.91 -14.20
N ASN A 96 -3.03 -4.09 -13.78
CA ASN A 96 -4.17 -4.56 -12.98
C ASN A 96 -5.02 -5.60 -13.73
N ARG A 97 -5.16 -5.44 -15.05
CA ARG A 97 -5.85 -6.40 -15.88
C ARG A 97 -5.08 -7.71 -15.98
N GLY A 98 -3.77 -7.66 -16.22
CA GLY A 98 -2.92 -8.84 -16.27
C GLY A 98 -2.88 -9.62 -14.95
N GLU A 99 -2.91 -8.91 -13.81
CA GLU A 99 -3.03 -9.51 -12.49
C GLU A 99 -4.39 -10.19 -12.30
N LYS A 100 -5.49 -9.52 -12.67
CA LYS A 100 -6.84 -10.09 -12.59
C LYS A 100 -7.02 -11.33 -13.47
N GLU A 101 -6.36 -11.37 -14.61
CA GLU A 101 -6.35 -12.52 -15.54
C GLU A 101 -5.35 -13.62 -15.12
N GLY A 102 -4.55 -13.41 -14.06
CA GLY A 102 -3.64 -14.39 -13.48
C GLY A 102 -2.25 -14.46 -14.14
N PHE A 103 -1.93 -13.59 -15.08
CA PHE A 103 -0.63 -13.56 -15.77
C PHE A 103 0.46 -12.80 -15.00
N LEU A 104 0.06 -11.89 -14.12
CA LEU A 104 0.98 -11.03 -13.40
C LEU A 104 0.79 -11.15 -11.88
N SER A 105 1.89 -11.06 -11.14
CA SER A 105 1.94 -10.83 -9.71
C SER A 105 2.47 -9.42 -9.46
N VAL A 106 1.71 -8.60 -8.73
CA VAL A 106 1.98 -7.17 -8.60
C VAL A 106 2.13 -6.79 -7.14
N THR A 107 3.22 -6.10 -6.83
CA THR A 107 3.53 -5.61 -5.48
C THR A 107 3.99 -4.16 -5.53
N VAL A 108 3.71 -3.43 -4.46
CA VAL A 108 4.28 -2.09 -4.25
C VAL A 108 5.43 -2.24 -3.25
N LEU A 109 6.61 -1.82 -3.64
CA LEU A 109 7.83 -1.95 -2.85
C LEU A 109 8.21 -0.61 -2.23
N LEU A 110 8.60 -0.65 -0.98
CA LEU A 110 9.32 0.41 -0.27
C LEU A 110 10.47 -0.25 0.49
N ASP A 111 11.63 0.35 0.46
CA ASP A 111 12.73 -0.15 1.28
C ASP A 111 12.33 -0.20 2.75
N ARG A 112 12.40 -1.41 3.34
CA ARG A 112 11.94 -1.70 4.70
C ARG A 112 12.61 -0.81 5.73
N GLU A 113 13.94 -0.65 5.64
CA GLU A 113 14.68 0.16 6.60
C GLU A 113 14.35 1.65 6.51
N THR A 114 14.04 2.14 5.32
CA THR A 114 13.56 3.51 5.12
C THR A 114 12.22 3.72 5.82
N GLY A 115 11.28 2.80 5.67
CA GLY A 115 9.98 2.84 6.34
C GLY A 115 10.11 2.74 7.87
N LEU A 116 10.87 1.76 8.35
CA LEU A 116 11.12 1.56 9.79
C LEU A 116 11.85 2.76 10.42
N THR A 117 12.83 3.34 9.73
CA THR A 117 13.53 4.53 10.22
C THR A 117 12.56 5.70 10.39
N ALA A 118 11.64 5.91 9.45
CA ALA A 118 10.63 6.95 9.58
C ALA A 118 9.69 6.70 10.77
N LEU A 119 9.23 5.45 10.94
CA LEU A 119 8.39 5.04 12.07
C LEU A 119 9.13 5.20 13.41
N ARG A 120 10.35 4.68 13.54
CA ARG A 120 11.16 4.78 14.75
C ARG A 120 11.43 6.23 15.14
N ARG A 121 11.71 7.11 14.18
CA ARG A 121 11.90 8.55 14.44
C ARG A 121 10.66 9.23 15.01
N ALA A 122 9.48 8.81 14.59
CA ALA A 122 8.23 9.37 15.09
C ALA A 122 7.90 8.90 16.51
N VAL A 123 8.30 7.69 16.88
CA VAL A 123 7.82 6.98 18.07
C VAL A 123 8.88 6.85 19.17
N VAL A 124 10.09 6.44 18.80
CA VAL A 124 11.13 6.05 19.79
C VAL A 124 11.73 7.27 20.47
N LYS A 125 11.66 7.29 21.81
CA LYS A 125 12.31 8.29 22.65
C LYS A 125 13.61 7.73 23.23
N PRO A 126 14.75 8.37 22.96
CA PRO A 126 16.03 7.90 23.49
C PRO A 126 16.10 8.02 25.02
N GLY A 127 16.79 7.08 25.65
CA GLY A 127 17.03 7.09 27.09
C GLY A 127 15.94 6.48 27.98
N SER A 128 14.95 5.82 27.37
CA SER A 128 13.96 5.00 28.09
C SER A 128 14.45 3.55 28.22
N ALA A 129 14.20 2.90 29.37
CA ALA A 129 14.45 1.46 29.56
C ALA A 129 13.63 0.59 28.59
N ALA A 130 12.48 1.08 28.12
CA ALA A 130 11.62 0.40 27.17
C ALA A 130 12.01 0.64 25.70
N MET A 131 13.13 1.31 25.41
CA MET A 131 13.49 1.70 24.04
C MET A 131 13.58 0.51 23.09
N GLU A 132 14.22 -0.58 23.50
CA GLU A 132 14.35 -1.78 22.64
C GLU A 132 13.00 -2.48 22.45
N PHE A 133 12.17 -2.51 23.50
CA PHE A 133 10.80 -3.03 23.39
C PHE A 133 9.97 -2.23 22.37
N ILE A 134 10.02 -0.90 22.42
CA ILE A 134 9.31 -0.04 21.46
C ILE A 134 9.85 -0.20 20.04
N LYS A 135 11.16 -0.41 19.85
CA LYS A 135 11.72 -0.72 18.53
C LYS A 135 11.17 -2.02 17.96
N SER A 136 11.11 -3.06 18.78
CA SER A 136 10.53 -4.35 18.42
C SER A 136 9.04 -4.21 18.06
N ALA A 137 8.28 -3.44 18.85
CA ALA A 137 6.88 -3.14 18.55
C ALA A 137 6.70 -2.34 17.25
N CYS A 138 7.63 -1.44 16.93
CA CYS A 138 7.64 -0.73 15.64
C CYS A 138 7.85 -1.70 14.45
N GLU A 139 8.74 -2.68 14.60
CA GLU A 139 9.00 -3.68 13.56
C GLU A 139 7.77 -4.54 13.32
N ASP A 140 7.17 -5.07 14.39
CA ASP A 140 5.95 -5.86 14.32
C ASP A 140 4.78 -5.06 13.73
N ALA A 141 4.56 -3.83 14.22
CA ALA A 141 3.53 -2.94 13.69
C ALA A 141 3.71 -2.68 12.18
N TYR A 142 4.96 -2.40 11.78
CA TYR A 142 5.28 -2.10 10.40
C TYR A 142 5.03 -3.30 9.48
N ASP A 143 5.60 -4.45 9.81
CA ASP A 143 5.58 -5.62 8.95
C ASP A 143 4.19 -6.28 8.89
N ARG A 144 3.48 -6.34 10.00
CA ARG A 144 2.20 -7.06 10.12
C ARG A 144 0.98 -6.19 9.82
N LEU A 145 0.98 -4.93 10.23
CA LEU A 145 -0.22 -4.09 10.18
C LEU A 145 -0.11 -2.92 9.20
N ILE A 146 0.95 -2.12 9.31
CA ILE A 146 1.04 -0.85 8.61
C ILE A 146 1.36 -1.06 7.12
N TYR A 147 2.46 -1.75 6.82
CA TYR A 147 2.92 -1.90 5.44
C TYR A 147 1.91 -2.61 4.52
N PRO A 148 1.31 -3.74 4.90
CA PRO A 148 0.29 -4.41 4.07
C PRO A 148 -0.96 -3.54 3.83
N SER A 149 -1.32 -2.71 4.81
CA SER A 149 -2.44 -1.77 4.69
C SER A 149 -2.10 -0.62 3.73
N LEU A 150 -0.90 -0.03 3.86
CA LEU A 150 -0.43 1.05 2.99
C LEU A 150 -0.21 0.59 1.54
N GLU A 151 0.25 -0.63 1.34
CA GLU A 151 0.39 -1.22 0.01
C GLU A 151 -0.96 -1.31 -0.70
N ARG A 152 -1.97 -1.86 -0.03
CA ARG A 152 -3.35 -1.94 -0.56
C ARG A 152 -3.93 -0.56 -0.87
N GLU A 153 -3.74 0.38 0.04
CA GLU A 153 -4.18 1.77 -0.14
C GLU A 153 -3.49 2.41 -1.37
N ALA A 154 -2.16 2.28 -1.49
CA ALA A 154 -1.41 2.80 -2.62
C ALA A 154 -1.86 2.19 -3.96
N ARG A 155 -2.16 0.88 -3.98
CA ARG A 155 -2.71 0.20 -5.16
C ARG A 155 -4.08 0.74 -5.54
N SER A 156 -4.95 0.98 -4.56
CA SER A 156 -6.28 1.58 -4.76
C SER A 156 -6.17 2.99 -5.34
N ASP A 157 -5.35 3.84 -4.73
CA ASP A 157 -5.12 5.22 -5.17
C ASP A 157 -4.57 5.30 -6.60
N LEU A 158 -3.62 4.40 -6.94
CA LEU A 158 -3.07 4.30 -8.29
C LEU A 158 -4.16 3.96 -9.31
N THR A 159 -5.00 2.99 -8.99
CA THR A 159 -6.08 2.52 -9.85
C THR A 159 -7.12 3.62 -10.06
N GLU A 160 -7.54 4.29 -8.99
CA GLU A 160 -8.51 5.40 -9.06
C GLU A 160 -8.01 6.53 -9.96
N ARG A 161 -6.79 7.01 -9.75
CA ARG A 161 -6.17 8.04 -10.61
C ARG A 161 -6.06 7.60 -12.07
N ALA A 162 -5.74 6.33 -12.31
CA ALA A 162 -5.64 5.79 -13.68
C ALA A 162 -7.00 5.75 -14.37
N CYS A 163 -8.04 5.34 -13.65
CA CYS A 163 -9.43 5.31 -14.16
C CYS A 163 -9.94 6.72 -14.44
N GLU A 164 -9.74 7.66 -13.53
CA GLU A 164 -10.13 9.07 -13.72
C GLU A 164 -9.45 9.69 -14.96
N GLY A 165 -8.13 9.48 -15.11
CA GLY A 165 -7.39 9.95 -16.28
C GLY A 165 -7.88 9.32 -17.58
N ALA A 166 -8.24 8.04 -17.58
CA ALA A 166 -8.81 7.36 -18.74
C ALA A 166 -10.18 7.92 -19.12
N ILE A 167 -11.06 8.16 -18.14
CA ILE A 167 -12.38 8.77 -18.35
C ILE A 167 -12.25 10.19 -18.94
N GLN A 168 -11.35 11.00 -18.40
CA GLN A 168 -11.10 12.35 -18.92
C GLN A 168 -10.59 12.31 -20.35
N THR A 169 -9.65 11.43 -20.67
CA THR A 169 -9.12 11.26 -22.03
C THR A 169 -10.23 10.83 -22.99
N PHE A 170 -11.07 9.87 -22.58
CA PHE A 170 -12.22 9.42 -23.38
C PHE A 170 -13.21 10.56 -23.63
N ALA A 171 -13.57 11.32 -22.60
CA ALA A 171 -14.48 12.46 -22.72
C ALA A 171 -13.95 13.55 -23.68
N LEU A 172 -12.65 13.85 -23.59
CA LEU A 172 -11.99 14.80 -24.50
C LEU A 172 -12.00 14.33 -25.96
N ASN A 173 -11.84 13.02 -26.20
CA ASN A 173 -11.85 12.45 -27.55
C ASN A 173 -13.28 12.30 -28.11
N LEU A 174 -14.25 12.00 -27.26
CA LEU A 174 -15.64 11.82 -27.66
C LEU A 174 -16.32 13.16 -28.02
N LYS A 175 -16.02 14.22 -27.26
CA LYS A 175 -16.64 15.54 -27.46
C LYS A 175 -16.53 16.06 -28.89
N PRO A 176 -15.35 16.09 -29.55
CA PRO A 176 -15.24 16.53 -30.95
C PRO A 176 -16.02 15.65 -31.91
N LEU A 177 -16.10 14.34 -31.68
CA LEU A 177 -16.85 13.41 -32.51
C LEU A 177 -18.36 13.65 -32.44
N LEU A 178 -18.89 13.90 -31.25
CA LEU A 178 -20.31 14.21 -31.04
C LEU A 178 -20.70 15.62 -31.53
N MET A 179 -19.73 16.55 -31.53
CA MET A 179 -19.93 17.94 -31.96
C MET A 179 -19.67 18.17 -33.44
N GLN A 180 -19.36 17.11 -34.22
CA GLN A 180 -19.22 17.23 -35.66
C GLN A 180 -20.56 17.65 -36.27
N PRO A 181 -20.60 18.68 -37.15
CA PRO A 181 -21.81 19.04 -37.83
C PRO A 181 -22.27 17.84 -38.68
N PRO A 182 -23.61 17.61 -38.82
CA PRO A 182 -24.12 16.51 -39.62
C PRO A 182 -23.57 16.64 -41.03
N VAL A 183 -23.10 15.50 -41.59
CA VAL A 183 -22.60 15.46 -42.96
C VAL A 183 -23.75 15.88 -43.88
N LYS A 184 -23.62 17.04 -44.51
CA LYS A 184 -24.55 17.47 -45.56
C LYS A 184 -24.28 16.60 -46.80
N GLY A 185 -24.93 15.45 -46.88
CA GLY A 185 -24.88 14.56 -48.03
C GLY A 185 -26.18 13.80 -48.13
N HIS A 186 -26.79 13.81 -49.30
CA HIS A 186 -27.88 12.88 -49.63
C HIS A 186 -27.31 11.45 -49.70
N VAL A 187 -27.69 10.60 -48.76
CA VAL A 187 -27.55 9.16 -48.95
C VAL A 187 -28.66 8.74 -49.90
N THR A 188 -28.36 8.63 -51.19
CA THR A 188 -29.20 7.90 -52.11
C THR A 188 -29.03 6.43 -51.79
N MET A 189 -30.02 5.82 -51.15
CA MET A 189 -30.17 4.38 -51.14
C MET A 189 -30.62 3.98 -52.56
N ASP A 190 -29.69 3.45 -53.33
CA ASP A 190 -29.99 2.81 -54.58
C ASP A 190 -30.59 1.43 -54.26
N THR A 191 -31.92 1.37 -54.17
CA THR A 191 -32.65 0.10 -54.12
C THR A 191 -32.71 -0.46 -55.54
N GLN A 192 -31.63 -1.09 -55.97
CA GLN A 192 -31.74 -1.99 -57.13
C GLN A 192 -32.49 -3.24 -56.70
N ASN A 193 -33.77 -3.32 -57.17
CA ASN A 193 -34.49 -4.54 -57.20
C ASN A 193 -33.84 -5.48 -58.24
N GLY A 194 -33.47 -6.68 -57.80
CA GLY A 194 -33.13 -7.81 -58.61
C GLY A 194 -33.59 -9.07 -57.90
#